data_836f2d8f3071013e07355d0c90eac8d4
#
_entry.id   836f2d8f3071013e07355d0c90eac8d4
#
_cell.length_a   1.000
_cell.length_b   1.000
_cell.length_c   1.000
_cell.angle_alpha   90.00
_cell.angle_beta   90.00
_cell.angle_gamma   90.00
#
_symmetry.space_group_name_H-M   'P 1'
#
loop_
_entity.id
_entity.type
_entity.pdbx_description
1 polymer ?
#
loop_
_entity_poly.entity_id
_entity_poly.type
_entity_poly.pdbx_seq_one_letter_code
_entity_poly.pdbx_strand_id
1 'polypeptide(L)'
;MKITLIQPSVGKINNKPYIKSWTMEPLALSTLAGLTPDDIEIEFIDERIDELPESYETDLVGITVETYTAKRAYNIANKIRNQGVPVVMGGIHANLVPDEVSKHCDAMLVGGAEGGIWNKILDDFRNHSLSKKYDSNAYFNPILEHVNPRRDLYRNKGYLPLGLVESGRGCPFTCEFCAITSAHKAKYRAKQIDKIVEDIGNIPQKMLYFADDNFVSKFSRTQELCDAIAPLKKKWFSHGTINMANDRKLLKKLQKSGCSNLLIGFESLNEHTLKKMGKSWAIVKRGYSESLKILRDHGIAVYGTFVFGYDEDSVDDIKKSLDFAINEKMCLAAFNHLVPYPGTALYSRFLKEGRLIDKEWWLKDGYNFGDVSFSPKNFTPEELSKSCYDARMQFYSFSNIIKRTEFMANCKDPFLNPFQTFAFMSANIISQKGIKQRQSWPIGNIIDNYGKILE
;
A
#
# COMPACT_ATOMS: atom_id res chain seq x y z
N MET A 1 31.83 -5.19 -7.31
CA MET A 1 30.86 -4.08 -7.11
C MET A 1 29.89 -4.47 -6.01
N LYS A 2 29.63 -3.55 -5.08
CA LYS A 2 28.66 -3.74 -3.99
C LYS A 2 27.58 -2.67 -4.08
N ILE A 3 26.32 -3.05 -3.86
CA ILE A 3 25.18 -2.14 -3.86
C ILE A 3 24.42 -2.27 -2.54
N THR A 4 24.10 -1.15 -1.91
CA THR A 4 23.21 -1.13 -0.74
C THR A 4 21.81 -0.68 -1.13
N LEU A 5 20.79 -1.51 -0.85
CA LEU A 5 19.39 -1.21 -1.09
C LEU A 5 18.71 -0.78 0.22
N ILE A 6 18.09 0.38 0.24
CA ILE A 6 17.50 0.96 1.46
C ILE A 6 16.00 1.15 1.33
N GLN A 7 15.26 0.61 2.33
CA GLN A 7 13.87 0.94 2.58
C GLN A 7 13.80 1.98 3.70
N PRO A 8 13.47 3.25 3.42
CA PRO A 8 13.33 4.26 4.46
C PRO A 8 12.13 4.01 5.36
N SER A 9 12.20 4.42 6.61
CA SER A 9 11.04 4.49 7.51
C SER A 9 10.19 5.74 7.21
N VAL A 10 8.97 5.77 7.72
CA VAL A 10 8.08 6.94 7.62
C VAL A 10 8.61 8.10 8.45
N GLY A 11 9.21 7.79 9.60
CA GLY A 11 9.80 8.67 10.61
C GLY A 11 10.01 7.86 11.88
N LYS A 12 10.69 8.43 12.87
CA LYS A 12 11.00 7.74 14.13
C LYS A 12 10.74 8.61 15.35
N ILE A 13 10.35 7.98 16.45
CA ILE A 13 10.35 8.57 17.79
C ILE A 13 11.47 7.89 18.58
N ASN A 14 12.60 8.57 18.76
CA ASN A 14 13.86 7.94 19.16
C ASN A 14 14.15 6.69 18.31
N ASN A 15 14.56 5.60 18.94
CA ASN A 15 14.80 4.31 18.27
C ASN A 15 13.55 3.41 18.24
N LYS A 16 12.32 3.96 18.47
CA LYS A 16 11.10 3.15 18.42
C LYS A 16 10.72 2.85 16.98
N PRO A 17 10.49 1.59 16.63
CA PRO A 17 10.04 1.23 15.30
C PRO A 17 8.60 1.69 15.06
N TYR A 18 8.33 2.19 13.86
CA TYR A 18 6.98 2.44 13.38
C TYR A 18 6.23 1.12 13.24
N ILE A 19 5.18 0.92 14.00
CA ILE A 19 4.28 -0.24 14.01
C ILE A 19 4.94 -1.60 13.70
N LYS A 20 5.65 -2.12 14.67
CA LYS A 20 6.33 -3.43 14.57
C LYS A 20 5.38 -4.58 14.17
N SER A 21 4.08 -4.50 14.50
CA SER A 21 3.11 -5.58 14.31
C SER A 21 2.63 -5.78 12.87
N TRP A 22 2.91 -4.88 11.94
CA TRP A 22 2.47 -4.94 10.54
C TRP A 22 3.62 -4.73 9.54
N THR A 23 4.86 -5.02 9.96
CA THR A 23 6.01 -4.86 9.06
C THR A 23 6.05 -6.01 8.06
N MET A 24 5.74 -5.70 6.81
CA MET A 24 5.80 -6.63 5.68
C MET A 24 7.15 -6.51 4.96
N GLU A 25 7.55 -7.59 4.28
CA GLU A 25 8.71 -7.61 3.39
C GLU A 25 8.59 -6.52 2.31
N PRO A 26 9.64 -5.72 2.02
CA PRO A 26 9.59 -4.71 0.95
C PRO A 26 9.81 -5.35 -0.43
N LEU A 27 8.77 -5.93 -1.01
CA LEU A 27 8.80 -6.69 -2.26
C LEU A 27 9.50 -5.94 -3.41
N ALA A 28 9.37 -4.60 -3.47
CA ALA A 28 10.00 -3.80 -4.51
C ALA A 28 11.54 -3.93 -4.50
N LEU A 29 12.16 -3.90 -3.32
CA LEU A 29 13.62 -4.00 -3.21
C LEU A 29 14.13 -5.41 -3.44
N SER A 30 13.41 -6.45 -3.02
CA SER A 30 13.80 -7.82 -3.36
C SER A 30 13.62 -8.14 -4.84
N THR A 31 12.65 -7.50 -5.50
CA THR A 31 12.50 -7.56 -6.97
C THR A 31 13.67 -6.86 -7.65
N LEU A 32 14.06 -5.67 -7.19
CA LEU A 32 15.24 -4.96 -7.70
C LEU A 32 16.52 -5.78 -7.51
N ALA A 33 16.67 -6.42 -6.36
CA ALA A 33 17.77 -7.34 -6.10
C ALA A 33 17.77 -8.56 -7.04
N GLY A 34 16.58 -9.07 -7.39
CA GLY A 34 16.43 -10.15 -8.38
C GLY A 34 16.75 -9.76 -9.82
N LEU A 35 16.71 -8.46 -10.14
CA LEU A 35 17.16 -7.89 -11.42
C LEU A 35 18.66 -7.61 -11.45
N THR A 36 19.30 -7.58 -10.28
CA THR A 36 20.74 -7.25 -10.14
C THR A 36 21.57 -8.49 -10.51
N PRO A 37 22.58 -8.36 -11.40
CA PRO A 37 23.47 -9.45 -11.78
C PRO A 37 24.15 -10.11 -10.58
N ASP A 38 24.39 -11.43 -10.67
CA ASP A 38 24.93 -12.24 -9.57
C ASP A 38 26.39 -11.89 -9.17
N ASP A 39 27.13 -11.20 -10.05
CA ASP A 39 28.47 -10.70 -9.78
C ASP A 39 28.51 -9.44 -8.90
N ILE A 40 27.33 -8.90 -8.54
CA ILE A 40 27.16 -7.73 -7.70
C ILE A 40 26.72 -8.17 -6.31
N GLU A 41 27.52 -7.81 -5.30
CA GLU A 41 27.14 -7.99 -3.90
C GLU A 41 26.00 -7.04 -3.52
N ILE A 42 24.98 -7.55 -2.84
CA ILE A 42 23.84 -6.77 -2.38
C ILE A 42 23.79 -6.76 -0.86
N GLU A 43 23.83 -5.57 -0.29
CA GLU A 43 23.45 -5.30 1.09
C GLU A 43 22.02 -4.74 1.13
N PHE A 44 21.21 -5.21 2.07
CA PHE A 44 19.83 -4.76 2.22
C PHE A 44 19.56 -4.22 3.62
N ILE A 45 19.11 -2.98 3.71
CA ILE A 45 18.78 -2.29 4.95
C ILE A 45 17.32 -1.84 4.91
N ASP A 46 16.53 -2.29 5.87
CA ASP A 46 15.17 -1.81 6.11
C ASP A 46 15.15 -0.96 7.39
N GLU A 47 15.15 0.35 7.24
CA GLU A 47 15.20 1.28 8.37
C GLU A 47 14.01 1.13 9.34
N ARG A 48 12.95 0.44 8.95
CA ARG A 48 11.82 0.14 9.84
C ARG A 48 12.18 -0.87 10.93
N ILE A 49 13.22 -1.68 10.71
CA ILE A 49 13.68 -2.76 11.61
C ILE A 49 15.19 -2.79 11.84
N ASP A 50 15.97 -2.19 10.93
CA ASP A 50 17.41 -2.09 11.01
C ASP A 50 17.82 -0.66 11.41
N GLU A 51 19.04 -0.49 11.92
CA GLU A 51 19.67 0.82 12.09
C GLU A 51 20.49 1.15 10.84
N LEU A 52 20.47 2.42 10.46
CA LEU A 52 21.31 2.89 9.35
C LEU A 52 22.76 3.03 9.84
N PRO A 53 23.78 2.60 9.07
CA PRO A 53 25.18 2.80 9.40
C PRO A 53 25.55 4.28 9.33
N GLU A 54 26.60 4.66 10.04
CA GLU A 54 27.17 6.02 9.98
C GLU A 54 27.90 6.27 8.65
N SER A 55 28.56 5.25 8.12
CA SER A 55 29.25 5.27 6.84
C SER A 55 28.90 4.06 5.98
N TYR A 56 28.98 4.22 4.67
CA TYR A 56 28.58 3.20 3.70
C TYR A 56 29.78 2.70 2.91
N GLU A 57 30.16 1.42 3.11
CA GLU A 57 31.17 0.73 2.31
C GLU A 57 30.52 0.06 1.10
N THR A 58 30.10 0.85 0.13
CA THR A 58 29.35 0.42 -1.06
C THR A 58 29.66 1.33 -2.25
N ASP A 59 29.53 0.80 -3.46
CA ASP A 59 29.78 1.55 -4.69
C ASP A 59 28.57 2.39 -5.13
N LEU A 60 27.36 1.91 -4.84
CA LEU A 60 26.09 2.53 -5.25
C LEU A 60 25.01 2.27 -4.21
N VAL A 61 24.13 3.23 -3.97
CA VAL A 61 22.97 3.05 -3.10
C VAL A 61 21.68 3.21 -3.90
N GLY A 62 20.75 2.24 -3.73
CA GLY A 62 19.38 2.31 -4.26
C GLY A 62 18.38 2.59 -3.13
N ILE A 63 17.56 3.64 -3.28
CA ILE A 63 16.55 4.01 -2.28
C ILE A 63 15.16 4.00 -2.91
N THR A 64 14.21 3.28 -2.31
CA THR A 64 12.80 3.38 -2.70
C THR A 64 12.12 4.55 -2.01
N VAL A 65 11.28 5.31 -2.74
CA VAL A 65 10.64 6.51 -2.22
C VAL A 65 9.12 6.43 -2.37
N GLU A 66 8.43 6.50 -1.24
CA GLU A 66 6.98 6.69 -1.15
C GLU A 66 6.70 8.11 -0.63
N THR A 67 5.50 8.65 -0.83
CA THR A 67 5.21 10.04 -0.42
C THR A 67 5.43 10.26 1.09
N TYR A 68 5.02 9.32 1.93
CA TYR A 68 5.21 9.41 3.38
C TYR A 68 6.65 9.17 3.85
N THR A 69 7.50 8.60 3.01
CA THR A 69 8.93 8.39 3.32
C THR A 69 9.85 9.36 2.59
N ALA A 70 9.31 10.25 1.74
CA ALA A 70 10.10 11.08 0.83
C ALA A 70 11.12 11.96 1.58
N LYS A 71 10.67 12.71 2.58
CA LYS A 71 11.57 13.55 3.38
C LYS A 71 12.70 12.76 4.03
N ARG A 72 12.37 11.60 4.62
CA ARG A 72 13.36 10.71 5.22
C ARG A 72 14.33 10.15 4.19
N ALA A 73 13.82 9.72 3.03
CA ALA A 73 14.62 9.23 1.92
C ALA A 73 15.62 10.31 1.42
N TYR A 74 15.18 11.56 1.34
CA TYR A 74 16.05 12.69 0.93
C TYR A 74 17.15 12.97 1.95
N ASN A 75 16.83 12.94 3.25
CA ASN A 75 17.83 13.10 4.31
C ASN A 75 18.89 12.00 4.24
N ILE A 76 18.45 10.73 4.11
CA ILE A 76 19.36 9.58 3.95
C ILE A 76 20.24 9.76 2.70
N ALA A 77 19.63 10.07 1.56
CA ALA A 77 20.37 10.24 0.31
C ALA A 77 21.38 11.38 0.37
N ASN A 78 21.02 12.53 0.93
CA ASN A 78 21.92 13.66 1.06
C ASN A 78 23.12 13.32 1.97
N LYS A 79 22.89 12.58 3.08
CA LYS A 79 23.96 12.10 3.97
C LYS A 79 24.93 11.17 3.23
N ILE A 80 24.42 10.23 2.44
CA ILE A 80 25.19 9.26 1.66
C ILE A 80 26.01 9.97 0.57
N ARG A 81 25.37 10.87 -0.18
CA ARG A 81 26.02 11.64 -1.25
C ARG A 81 27.14 12.55 -0.71
N ASN A 82 26.99 13.11 0.49
CA ASN A 82 28.03 13.88 1.17
C ASN A 82 29.25 13.02 1.56
N GLN A 83 29.11 11.70 1.59
CA GLN A 83 30.19 10.73 1.77
C GLN A 83 30.83 10.32 0.42
N GLY A 84 30.38 10.88 -0.71
CA GLY A 84 30.87 10.58 -2.04
C GLY A 84 30.28 9.33 -2.68
N VAL A 85 29.24 8.71 -2.07
CA VAL A 85 28.59 7.52 -2.61
C VAL A 85 27.39 7.95 -3.47
N PRO A 86 27.32 7.55 -4.75
CA PRO A 86 26.19 7.86 -5.63
C PRO A 86 24.90 7.18 -5.18
N VAL A 87 23.76 7.88 -5.39
CA VAL A 87 22.42 7.42 -5.01
C VAL A 87 21.49 7.36 -6.21
N VAL A 88 20.84 6.21 -6.40
CA VAL A 88 19.72 6.02 -7.33
C VAL A 88 18.42 5.99 -6.54
N MET A 89 17.44 6.79 -6.94
CA MET A 89 16.10 6.80 -6.34
C MET A 89 15.05 6.33 -7.31
N GLY A 90 14.10 5.52 -6.81
CA GLY A 90 12.93 5.06 -7.54
C GLY A 90 11.73 4.91 -6.61
N GLY A 91 10.66 4.29 -7.09
CA GLY A 91 9.44 4.07 -6.32
C GLY A 91 8.28 4.97 -6.77
N ILE A 92 7.14 4.83 -6.08
CA ILE A 92 5.91 5.50 -6.53
C ILE A 92 6.03 7.04 -6.50
N HIS A 93 6.71 7.60 -5.52
CA HIS A 93 6.86 9.04 -5.40
C HIS A 93 7.68 9.64 -6.56
N ALA A 94 8.70 8.93 -7.05
CA ALA A 94 9.46 9.32 -8.23
C ALA A 94 8.62 9.39 -9.51
N ASN A 95 7.54 8.60 -9.58
CA ASN A 95 6.56 8.68 -10.68
C ASN A 95 5.62 9.88 -10.54
N LEU A 96 5.34 10.33 -9.33
CA LEU A 96 4.40 11.41 -9.05
C LEU A 96 5.04 12.79 -9.15
N VAL A 97 6.24 12.96 -8.62
CA VAL A 97 6.99 14.23 -8.55
C VAL A 97 8.47 14.07 -8.94
N PRO A 98 8.73 13.67 -10.18
CA PRO A 98 10.11 13.37 -10.63
C PRO A 98 11.08 14.56 -10.47
N ASP A 99 10.62 15.78 -10.70
CA ASP A 99 11.47 16.97 -10.63
C ASP A 99 11.94 17.26 -9.18
N GLU A 100 11.14 16.90 -8.18
CA GLU A 100 11.51 16.99 -6.77
C GLU A 100 12.56 15.93 -6.42
N VAL A 101 12.25 14.65 -6.69
CA VAL A 101 13.14 13.52 -6.39
C VAL A 101 14.52 13.69 -7.03
N SER A 102 14.56 14.21 -8.26
CA SER A 102 15.81 14.40 -9.01
C SER A 102 16.81 15.30 -8.32
N LYS A 103 16.41 16.19 -7.42
CA LYS A 103 17.29 17.08 -6.67
C LYS A 103 18.11 16.35 -5.60
N HIS A 104 17.62 15.19 -5.14
CA HIS A 104 18.15 14.45 -4.00
C HIS A 104 18.90 13.17 -4.39
N CYS A 105 19.08 12.87 -5.66
CA CYS A 105 19.79 11.68 -6.14
C CYS A 105 20.72 11.98 -7.31
N ASP A 106 21.60 11.07 -7.64
CA ASP A 106 22.49 11.17 -8.80
C ASP A 106 21.81 10.63 -10.05
N ALA A 107 20.98 9.60 -9.90
CA ALA A 107 20.11 9.11 -10.94
C ALA A 107 18.72 8.78 -10.38
N MET A 108 17.69 8.98 -11.20
CA MET A 108 16.31 8.70 -10.83
C MET A 108 15.67 7.74 -11.83
N LEU A 109 14.98 6.73 -11.29
CA LEU A 109 14.17 5.79 -12.05
C LEU A 109 12.68 6.12 -11.94
N VAL A 110 12.07 6.45 -13.07
CA VAL A 110 10.62 6.64 -13.23
C VAL A 110 10.03 5.40 -13.91
N GLY A 111 8.99 4.83 -13.34
CA GLY A 111 8.40 3.57 -13.79
C GLY A 111 8.94 2.35 -13.04
N GLY A 112 8.86 1.18 -13.67
CA GLY A 112 9.39 -0.07 -13.14
C GLY A 112 10.87 -0.25 -13.47
N ALA A 113 11.55 -1.08 -12.69
CA ALA A 113 12.97 -1.40 -12.89
C ALA A 113 13.18 -2.51 -13.92
N GLU A 114 12.09 -3.15 -14.35
CA GLU A 114 12.08 -4.24 -15.33
C GLU A 114 12.37 -3.73 -16.76
N GLY A 115 12.51 -4.67 -17.70
CA GLY A 115 12.76 -4.33 -19.12
C GLY A 115 14.20 -3.89 -19.40
N GLY A 116 15.15 -4.33 -18.59
CA GLY A 116 16.57 -4.04 -18.76
C GLY A 116 17.01 -2.64 -18.31
N ILE A 117 16.08 -1.80 -17.81
CA ILE A 117 16.42 -0.42 -17.43
C ILE A 117 17.31 -0.38 -16.17
N TRP A 118 17.12 -1.32 -15.23
CA TRP A 118 18.00 -1.43 -14.08
C TRP A 118 19.43 -1.82 -14.51
N ASN A 119 19.57 -2.80 -15.39
CA ASN A 119 20.87 -3.20 -15.92
C ASN A 119 21.54 -2.03 -16.66
N LYS A 120 20.76 -1.24 -17.43
CA LYS A 120 21.29 -0.02 -18.04
C LYS A 120 21.83 0.98 -17.02
N ILE A 121 21.13 1.18 -15.90
CA ILE A 121 21.62 2.06 -14.81
C ILE A 121 22.95 1.54 -14.27
N LEU A 122 23.09 0.23 -14.05
CA LEU A 122 24.30 -0.39 -13.56
C LEU A 122 25.46 -0.28 -14.55
N ASP A 123 25.19 -0.46 -15.84
CA ASP A 123 26.19 -0.32 -16.89
C ASP A 123 26.63 1.13 -17.05
N ASP A 124 25.70 2.08 -17.06
CA ASP A 124 26.00 3.51 -17.12
C ASP A 124 26.82 3.93 -15.87
N PHE A 125 26.52 3.36 -14.69
CA PHE A 125 27.30 3.60 -13.48
C PHE A 125 28.73 3.07 -13.63
N ARG A 126 28.94 1.83 -14.08
CA ARG A 126 30.27 1.24 -14.32
C ARG A 126 31.09 2.06 -15.32
N ASN A 127 30.43 2.68 -16.28
CA ASN A 127 31.04 3.53 -17.32
C ASN A 127 31.16 5.01 -16.94
N HIS A 128 30.87 5.39 -15.68
CA HIS A 128 30.84 6.78 -15.21
C HIS A 128 29.97 7.71 -16.05
N SER A 129 28.87 7.20 -16.58
CA SER A 129 27.95 7.88 -17.51
C SER A 129 26.50 7.88 -17.03
N LEU A 130 26.28 7.87 -15.70
CA LEU A 130 24.95 7.93 -15.13
C LEU A 130 24.13 9.10 -15.69
N SER A 131 22.97 8.77 -16.25
CA SER A 131 21.98 9.78 -16.63
C SER A 131 21.16 10.21 -15.41
N LYS A 132 20.79 11.49 -15.38
CA LYS A 132 19.99 12.04 -14.26
C LYS A 132 18.60 11.38 -14.15
N LYS A 133 18.03 10.91 -15.26
CA LYS A 133 16.71 10.29 -15.33
C LYS A 133 16.69 9.09 -16.27
N TYR A 134 16.11 8.01 -15.77
CA TYR A 134 15.74 6.81 -16.52
C TYR A 134 14.23 6.65 -16.46
N ASP A 135 13.55 6.53 -17.61
CA ASP A 135 12.10 6.46 -17.69
C ASP A 135 11.65 5.20 -18.45
N SER A 136 11.17 4.20 -17.72
CA SER A 136 10.64 2.97 -18.29
C SER A 136 9.18 3.09 -18.74
N ASN A 137 8.50 4.20 -18.47
CA ASN A 137 7.12 4.44 -18.90
C ASN A 137 7.03 4.92 -20.36
N ALA A 138 8.17 5.18 -21.03
CA ALA A 138 8.20 5.62 -22.42
C ALA A 138 7.52 4.62 -23.35
N TYR A 139 7.64 3.31 -23.04
CA TYR A 139 7.03 2.24 -23.82
C TYR A 139 6.13 1.40 -22.94
N PHE A 140 4.81 1.44 -23.21
CA PHE A 140 3.85 0.61 -22.49
C PHE A 140 3.89 -0.83 -23.01
N ASN A 141 4.24 -1.78 -22.12
CA ASN A 141 4.05 -3.20 -22.36
C ASN A 141 2.96 -3.71 -21.41
N PRO A 142 1.86 -4.32 -21.91
CA PRO A 142 0.82 -4.89 -21.05
C PRO A 142 1.29 -6.13 -20.27
N ILE A 143 2.38 -6.77 -20.71
CA ILE A 143 3.02 -7.88 -20.01
C ILE A 143 4.07 -7.29 -19.05
N LEU A 144 3.90 -7.58 -17.77
CA LEU A 144 4.91 -7.26 -16.76
C LEU A 144 5.94 -8.40 -16.75
N GLU A 145 7.20 -8.05 -16.91
CA GLU A 145 8.29 -9.01 -16.82
C GLU A 145 8.27 -9.72 -15.46
N HIS A 146 8.47 -11.03 -15.49
CA HIS A 146 8.60 -11.79 -14.24
C HIS A 146 10.05 -11.72 -13.75
N VAL A 147 10.18 -11.40 -12.48
CA VAL A 147 11.45 -11.40 -11.75
C VAL A 147 11.26 -12.24 -10.51
N ASN A 148 12.19 -13.11 -10.21
CA ASN A 148 12.22 -13.85 -8.95
C ASN A 148 12.76 -12.94 -7.84
N PRO A 149 11.94 -12.52 -6.85
CA PRO A 149 12.43 -11.66 -5.78
C PRO A 149 13.45 -12.39 -4.90
N ARG A 150 14.52 -11.70 -4.52
CA ARG A 150 15.56 -12.19 -3.60
C ARG A 150 15.04 -12.22 -2.17
N ARG A 151 14.14 -13.17 -1.86
CA ARG A 151 13.55 -13.34 -0.53
C ARG A 151 14.54 -13.84 0.52
N ASP A 152 15.68 -14.35 0.10
CA ASP A 152 16.80 -14.70 0.98
C ASP A 152 17.32 -13.50 1.81
N LEU A 153 17.21 -12.27 1.29
CA LEU A 153 17.56 -11.02 1.97
C LEU A 153 16.71 -10.75 3.23
N TYR A 154 15.58 -11.46 3.37
CA TYR A 154 14.66 -11.30 4.51
C TYR A 154 14.84 -12.33 5.61
N ARG A 155 15.76 -13.28 5.42
CA ARG A 155 16.01 -14.32 6.43
C ARG A 155 16.42 -13.72 7.77
N ASN A 156 15.80 -14.24 8.84
CA ASN A 156 16.04 -13.82 10.22
C ASN A 156 15.68 -12.36 10.54
N LYS A 157 14.96 -11.67 9.65
CA LYS A 157 14.41 -10.34 9.90
C LYS A 157 12.99 -10.47 10.48
N GLY A 158 12.58 -9.51 11.29
CA GLY A 158 11.33 -9.53 12.05
C GLY A 158 10.05 -9.20 11.23
N TYR A 159 9.94 -9.71 10.01
CA TYR A 159 8.74 -9.54 9.18
C TYR A 159 7.59 -10.45 9.59
N LEU A 160 6.38 -10.07 9.21
CA LEU A 160 5.22 -10.96 9.31
C LEU A 160 5.47 -12.24 8.50
N PRO A 161 5.01 -13.41 8.98
CA PRO A 161 5.11 -14.68 8.26
C PRO A 161 4.11 -14.75 7.09
N LEU A 162 4.21 -13.81 6.16
CA LEU A 162 3.31 -13.58 5.05
C LEU A 162 4.13 -13.54 3.75
N GLY A 163 3.81 -14.39 2.78
CA GLY A 163 4.46 -14.34 1.48
C GLY A 163 3.84 -13.26 0.60
N LEU A 164 4.64 -12.32 0.11
CA LEU A 164 4.17 -11.29 -0.81
C LEU A 164 4.32 -11.76 -2.26
N VAL A 165 3.26 -11.59 -3.06
CA VAL A 165 3.20 -11.94 -4.49
C VAL A 165 2.67 -10.74 -5.26
N GLU A 166 3.22 -10.45 -6.42
CA GLU A 166 2.66 -9.50 -7.36
C GLU A 166 2.20 -10.26 -8.60
N SER A 167 0.92 -10.24 -8.93
CA SER A 167 0.38 -10.85 -10.15
C SER A 167 0.17 -9.84 -11.27
N GLY A 168 0.04 -8.57 -10.91
CA GLY A 168 -0.11 -7.46 -11.82
C GLY A 168 0.05 -6.12 -11.11
N ARG A 169 0.28 -5.07 -11.88
CA ARG A 169 0.58 -3.71 -11.41
C ARG A 169 -0.27 -2.69 -12.14
N GLY A 170 -0.72 -1.67 -11.40
CA GLY A 170 -1.59 -0.62 -11.89
C GLY A 170 -3.07 -0.98 -11.82
N CYS A 171 -3.92 0.00 -12.13
CA CYS A 171 -5.37 -0.12 -12.07
C CYS A 171 -5.97 0.63 -13.26
N PRO A 172 -6.94 0.05 -14.00
CA PRO A 172 -7.52 0.70 -15.17
C PRO A 172 -8.54 1.80 -14.83
N PHE A 173 -8.87 1.99 -13.57
CA PHE A 173 -9.81 3.00 -13.12
C PHE A 173 -9.16 4.38 -12.94
N THR A 174 -9.99 5.44 -13.04
CA THR A 174 -9.54 6.84 -13.08
C THR A 174 -9.99 7.63 -11.85
N CYS A 175 -9.89 7.05 -10.64
CA CYS A 175 -10.24 7.74 -9.41
C CYS A 175 -9.33 8.96 -9.20
N GLU A 176 -9.91 10.17 -9.02
CA GLU A 176 -9.15 11.43 -8.99
C GLU A 176 -8.15 11.55 -7.85
N PHE A 177 -8.41 10.88 -6.72
CA PHE A 177 -7.56 10.90 -5.53
C PHE A 177 -6.43 9.86 -5.55
N CYS A 178 -6.45 8.93 -6.52
CA CYS A 178 -5.64 7.74 -6.47
C CYS A 178 -4.22 7.95 -7.01
N ALA A 179 -3.22 7.79 -6.15
CA ALA A 179 -1.81 7.84 -6.53
C ALA A 179 -1.44 6.77 -7.57
N ILE A 180 -2.05 5.57 -7.49
CA ILE A 180 -1.82 4.47 -8.45
C ILE A 180 -2.29 4.86 -9.85
N THR A 181 -3.48 5.48 -9.95
CA THR A 181 -3.99 6.01 -11.23
C THR A 181 -3.00 6.97 -11.87
N SER A 182 -2.45 7.88 -11.08
CA SER A 182 -1.49 8.89 -11.56
C SER A 182 -0.14 8.27 -11.92
N ALA A 183 0.42 7.42 -11.05
CA ALA A 183 1.72 6.79 -11.27
C ALA A 183 1.73 5.84 -12.48
N HIS A 184 0.65 5.11 -12.73
CA HIS A 184 0.53 4.14 -13.81
C HIS A 184 -0.33 4.62 -14.97
N LYS A 185 -0.80 5.90 -14.95
CA LYS A 185 -1.61 6.52 -16.03
C LYS A 185 -2.84 5.66 -16.40
N ALA A 186 -3.54 5.16 -15.37
CA ALA A 186 -4.69 4.26 -15.50
C ALA A 186 -4.43 3.01 -16.39
N LYS A 187 -3.20 2.53 -16.42
CA LYS A 187 -2.81 1.33 -17.16
C LYS A 187 -2.60 0.14 -16.21
N TYR A 188 -2.98 -1.05 -16.65
CA TYR A 188 -2.76 -2.31 -15.95
C TYR A 188 -1.80 -3.19 -16.72
N ARG A 189 -0.81 -3.75 -16.06
CA ARG A 189 0.16 -4.74 -16.58
C ARG A 189 0.04 -6.02 -15.77
N ALA A 190 0.22 -7.17 -16.41
CA ALA A 190 0.06 -8.47 -15.77
C ALA A 190 1.26 -9.38 -16.04
N LYS A 191 1.68 -10.12 -15.02
CA LYS A 191 2.67 -11.21 -15.17
C LYS A 191 2.02 -12.43 -15.84
N GLN A 192 2.81 -13.28 -16.46
CA GLN A 192 2.35 -14.56 -16.98
C GLN A 192 1.93 -15.49 -15.82
N ILE A 193 0.83 -16.23 -15.99
CA ILE A 193 0.21 -17.00 -14.90
C ILE A 193 1.11 -18.16 -14.46
N ASP A 194 1.77 -18.84 -15.37
CA ASP A 194 2.74 -19.90 -15.09
C ASP A 194 3.89 -19.42 -14.20
N LYS A 195 4.38 -18.20 -14.47
CA LYS A 195 5.42 -17.56 -13.65
C LYS A 195 4.95 -17.18 -12.24
N ILE A 196 3.69 -16.78 -12.09
CA ILE A 196 3.10 -16.54 -10.78
C ILE A 196 2.98 -17.85 -9.99
N VAL A 197 2.55 -18.93 -10.63
CA VAL A 197 2.46 -20.26 -10.02
C VAL A 197 3.84 -20.75 -9.56
N GLU A 198 4.87 -20.58 -10.39
CA GLU A 198 6.26 -20.89 -10.07
C GLU A 198 6.74 -20.10 -8.83
N ASP A 199 6.52 -18.77 -8.81
CA ASP A 199 6.90 -17.92 -7.67
C ASP A 199 6.21 -18.36 -6.39
N ILE A 200 4.89 -18.61 -6.42
CA ILE A 200 4.13 -19.09 -5.26
C ILE A 200 4.63 -20.44 -4.76
N GLY A 201 5.02 -21.32 -5.66
CA GLY A 201 5.61 -22.64 -5.33
C GLY A 201 6.87 -22.51 -4.48
N ASN A 202 7.65 -21.46 -4.69
CA ASN A 202 8.90 -21.18 -3.95
C ASN A 202 8.68 -20.43 -2.63
N ILE A 203 7.44 -20.00 -2.31
CA ILE A 203 7.11 -19.30 -1.06
C ILE A 203 6.73 -20.30 0.02
N PRO A 204 7.50 -20.40 1.14
CA PRO A 204 7.20 -21.36 2.21
C PRO A 204 5.96 -20.99 3.03
N GLN A 205 5.60 -19.69 3.11
CA GLN A 205 4.47 -19.21 3.90
C GLN A 205 3.14 -19.80 3.39
N LYS A 206 2.26 -20.18 4.33
CA LYS A 206 0.92 -20.71 4.01
C LYS A 206 -0.09 -19.61 3.68
N MET A 207 0.15 -18.40 4.17
CA MET A 207 -0.67 -17.22 3.89
C MET A 207 0.08 -16.31 2.94
N LEU A 208 -0.60 -15.88 1.88
CA LEU A 208 -0.07 -14.97 0.87
C LEU A 208 -0.84 -13.66 0.86
N TYR A 209 -0.14 -12.59 0.53
CA TYR A 209 -0.73 -11.32 0.15
C TYR A 209 -0.38 -11.01 -1.30
N PHE A 210 -1.40 -10.97 -2.17
CA PHE A 210 -1.21 -10.42 -3.50
C PHE A 210 -1.20 -8.89 -3.40
N ALA A 211 -0.01 -8.32 -3.57
CA ALA A 211 0.26 -6.90 -3.46
C ALA A 211 -0.17 -6.11 -4.72
N ASP A 212 -1.15 -6.63 -5.43
CA ASP A 212 -1.72 -6.00 -6.62
C ASP A 212 -2.54 -4.77 -6.24
N ASP A 213 -2.46 -3.70 -7.03
CA ASP A 213 -3.27 -2.50 -6.83
C ASP A 213 -4.78 -2.76 -7.00
N ASN A 214 -5.13 -3.73 -7.85
CA ASN A 214 -6.48 -4.26 -8.02
C ASN A 214 -6.43 -5.66 -8.63
N PHE A 215 -6.50 -6.69 -7.79
CA PHE A 215 -6.42 -8.09 -8.19
C PHE A 215 -7.55 -8.52 -9.14
N VAL A 216 -8.74 -7.92 -9.00
CA VAL A 216 -9.92 -8.23 -9.80
C VAL A 216 -10.14 -7.25 -10.97
N SER A 217 -9.10 -6.57 -11.44
CA SER A 217 -9.20 -5.59 -12.55
C SER A 217 -9.72 -6.18 -13.85
N LYS A 218 -9.45 -7.47 -14.13
CA LYS A 218 -9.97 -8.25 -15.28
C LYS A 218 -10.49 -9.59 -14.80
N PHE A 219 -11.81 -9.76 -14.69
CA PHE A 219 -12.45 -10.95 -14.12
C PHE A 219 -12.05 -12.25 -14.82
N SER A 220 -11.95 -12.28 -16.16
CA SER A 220 -11.50 -13.47 -16.89
C SER A 220 -10.11 -13.93 -16.47
N ARG A 221 -9.14 -12.99 -16.46
CA ARG A 221 -7.77 -13.27 -16.02
C ARG A 221 -7.73 -13.71 -14.55
N THR A 222 -8.49 -13.05 -13.68
CA THR A 222 -8.58 -13.42 -12.26
C THR A 222 -9.11 -14.85 -12.11
N GLN A 223 -10.10 -15.24 -12.92
CA GLN A 223 -10.63 -16.60 -12.93
C GLN A 223 -9.57 -17.63 -13.37
N GLU A 224 -8.78 -17.33 -14.40
CA GLU A 224 -7.69 -18.18 -14.89
C GLU A 224 -6.59 -18.33 -13.82
N LEU A 225 -6.19 -17.21 -13.21
CA LEU A 225 -5.19 -17.22 -12.13
C LEU A 225 -5.67 -18.05 -10.94
N CYS A 226 -6.93 -17.86 -10.50
CA CYS A 226 -7.51 -18.64 -9.42
C CYS A 226 -7.51 -20.14 -9.71
N ASP A 227 -7.83 -20.56 -10.93
CA ASP A 227 -7.78 -21.96 -11.31
C ASP A 227 -6.35 -22.51 -11.23
N ALA A 228 -5.36 -21.73 -11.68
CA ALA A 228 -3.95 -22.13 -11.70
C ALA A 228 -3.34 -22.25 -10.30
N ILE A 229 -3.69 -21.36 -9.37
CA ILE A 229 -3.13 -21.37 -8.00
C ILE A 229 -3.88 -22.28 -7.03
N ALA A 230 -5.12 -22.70 -7.34
CA ALA A 230 -5.92 -23.55 -6.46
C ALA A 230 -5.20 -24.85 -6.02
N PRO A 231 -4.44 -25.56 -6.88
CA PRO A 231 -3.70 -26.76 -6.50
C PRO A 231 -2.61 -26.52 -5.44
N LEU A 232 -2.12 -25.29 -5.32
CA LEU A 232 -1.06 -24.92 -4.36
C LEU A 232 -1.56 -24.86 -2.90
N LYS A 233 -2.87 -24.90 -2.69
CA LYS A 233 -3.53 -24.96 -1.35
C LYS A 233 -3.06 -23.88 -0.38
N LYS A 234 -2.67 -22.72 -0.89
CA LYS A 234 -2.35 -21.53 -0.08
C LYS A 234 -3.62 -20.79 0.30
N LYS A 235 -3.62 -20.12 1.45
CA LYS A 235 -4.61 -19.09 1.78
C LYS A 235 -4.05 -17.75 1.34
N TRP A 236 -4.93 -16.85 0.89
CA TRP A 236 -4.47 -15.55 0.41
C TRP A 236 -5.52 -14.46 0.57
N PHE A 237 -5.05 -13.22 0.52
CA PHE A 237 -5.87 -12.02 0.46
C PHE A 237 -5.26 -10.99 -0.49
N SER A 238 -6.05 -10.01 -0.93
CA SER A 238 -5.64 -8.95 -1.84
C SER A 238 -6.61 -7.77 -1.82
N HIS A 239 -6.43 -6.84 -2.77
CA HIS A 239 -7.37 -5.76 -3.06
C HIS A 239 -8.41 -6.23 -4.08
N GLY A 240 -9.66 -5.84 -3.86
CA GLY A 240 -10.77 -6.18 -4.75
C GLY A 240 -11.75 -5.03 -4.92
N THR A 241 -12.81 -5.30 -5.68
CA THR A 241 -13.87 -4.34 -5.94
C THR A 241 -15.22 -4.96 -5.67
N ILE A 242 -16.18 -4.19 -5.11
CA ILE A 242 -17.50 -4.71 -4.70
C ILE A 242 -18.33 -5.27 -5.86
N ASN A 243 -18.11 -4.78 -7.08
CA ASN A 243 -18.84 -5.21 -8.28
C ASN A 243 -18.58 -6.69 -8.65
N MET A 244 -17.49 -7.32 -8.12
CA MET A 244 -17.27 -8.76 -8.30
C MET A 244 -18.38 -9.64 -7.72
N ALA A 245 -19.17 -9.11 -6.76
CA ALA A 245 -20.35 -9.80 -6.23
C ALA A 245 -21.40 -10.13 -7.31
N ASN A 246 -21.33 -9.50 -8.48
CA ASN A 246 -22.19 -9.79 -9.62
C ASN A 246 -21.76 -11.05 -10.41
N ASP A 247 -20.56 -11.55 -10.22
CA ASP A 247 -20.02 -12.71 -10.95
C ASP A 247 -19.85 -13.93 -10.02
N ARG A 248 -20.91 -14.78 -9.97
CA ARG A 248 -20.88 -16.00 -9.15
C ARG A 248 -19.80 -16.99 -9.57
N LYS A 249 -19.41 -17.00 -10.85
CA LYS A 249 -18.35 -17.89 -11.35
C LYS A 249 -16.99 -17.44 -10.77
N LEU A 250 -16.74 -16.15 -10.80
CA LEU A 250 -15.54 -15.57 -10.18
C LEU A 250 -15.50 -15.87 -8.68
N LEU A 251 -16.58 -15.65 -7.95
CA LEU A 251 -16.64 -15.88 -6.50
C LEU A 251 -16.35 -17.34 -6.12
N LYS A 252 -16.90 -18.32 -6.85
CA LYS A 252 -16.59 -19.74 -6.65
C LYS A 252 -15.09 -20.05 -6.87
N LYS A 253 -14.47 -19.41 -7.86
CA LYS A 253 -13.04 -19.60 -8.15
C LYS A 253 -12.17 -18.93 -7.12
N LEU A 254 -12.51 -17.73 -6.66
CA LEU A 254 -11.85 -17.07 -5.52
C LEU A 254 -11.87 -17.96 -4.27
N GLN A 255 -13.03 -18.48 -3.90
CA GLN A 255 -13.18 -19.39 -2.77
C GLN A 255 -12.32 -20.65 -2.94
N LYS A 256 -12.39 -21.31 -4.09
CA LYS A 256 -11.66 -22.56 -4.39
C LYS A 256 -10.14 -22.36 -4.37
N SER A 257 -9.66 -21.21 -4.80
CA SER A 257 -8.23 -20.87 -4.82
C SER A 257 -7.67 -20.48 -3.45
N GLY A 258 -8.53 -20.36 -2.42
CA GLY A 258 -8.12 -20.06 -1.06
C GLY A 258 -8.21 -18.57 -0.67
N CYS A 259 -8.93 -17.75 -1.43
CA CYS A 259 -9.20 -16.37 -1.04
C CYS A 259 -9.95 -16.33 0.29
N SER A 260 -9.37 -15.68 1.29
CA SER A 260 -9.92 -15.56 2.63
C SER A 260 -10.48 -14.17 2.93
N ASN A 261 -9.88 -13.15 2.34
CA ASN A 261 -10.21 -11.75 2.64
C ASN A 261 -9.91 -10.88 1.41
N LEU A 262 -10.71 -9.83 1.22
CA LEU A 262 -10.45 -8.79 0.22
C LEU A 262 -10.61 -7.40 0.84
N LEU A 263 -9.61 -6.55 0.61
CA LEU A 263 -9.72 -5.13 0.87
C LEU A 263 -10.54 -4.51 -0.25
N ILE A 264 -11.65 -3.87 0.11
CA ILE A 264 -12.58 -3.24 -0.82
C ILE A 264 -12.74 -1.76 -0.46
N GLY A 265 -12.38 -0.91 -1.42
CA GLY A 265 -12.60 0.52 -1.29
C GLY A 265 -14.08 0.86 -1.54
N PHE A 266 -14.83 1.18 -0.50
CA PHE A 266 -16.17 1.79 -0.60
C PHE A 266 -16.06 3.29 -0.82
N GLU A 267 -15.12 3.91 -0.14
CA GLU A 267 -14.79 5.33 -0.03
C GLU A 267 -15.94 6.15 0.55
N SER A 268 -17.15 6.08 -0.03
CA SER A 268 -18.35 6.76 0.45
C SER A 268 -19.58 5.90 0.25
N LEU A 269 -20.58 6.07 1.09
CA LEU A 269 -21.93 5.52 0.90
C LEU A 269 -22.80 6.46 0.04
N ASN A 270 -22.33 7.66 -0.24
CA ASN A 270 -23.01 8.66 -1.06
C ASN A 270 -22.64 8.51 -2.53
N GLU A 271 -23.60 8.14 -3.38
CA GLU A 271 -23.36 7.96 -4.82
C GLU A 271 -22.91 9.25 -5.52
N HIS A 272 -23.33 10.42 -5.05
CA HIS A 272 -22.91 11.68 -5.63
C HIS A 272 -21.41 11.92 -5.40
N THR A 273 -20.94 11.66 -4.18
CA THR A 273 -19.52 11.70 -3.83
C THR A 273 -18.71 10.70 -4.68
N LEU A 274 -19.21 9.45 -4.83
CA LEU A 274 -18.54 8.45 -5.67
C LEU A 274 -18.43 8.88 -7.15
N LYS A 275 -19.46 9.53 -7.68
CA LYS A 275 -19.41 10.08 -9.06
C LYS A 275 -18.36 11.17 -9.18
N LYS A 276 -18.25 12.08 -8.21
CA LYS A 276 -17.21 13.12 -8.17
C LYS A 276 -15.80 12.55 -8.05
N MET A 277 -15.64 11.47 -7.28
CA MET A 277 -14.37 10.75 -7.15
C MET A 277 -13.93 10.04 -8.44
N GLY A 278 -14.77 9.98 -9.49
CA GLY A 278 -14.53 9.12 -10.66
C GLY A 278 -14.73 7.63 -10.38
N LYS A 279 -15.53 7.29 -9.34
CA LYS A 279 -15.73 5.90 -8.86
C LYS A 279 -17.15 5.36 -9.09
N SER A 280 -17.87 5.88 -10.10
CA SER A 280 -19.22 5.45 -10.45
C SER A 280 -19.33 3.94 -10.73
N TRP A 281 -18.26 3.32 -11.18
CA TRP A 281 -18.15 1.89 -11.44
C TRP A 281 -18.29 1.01 -10.18
N ALA A 282 -18.12 1.58 -8.98
CA ALA A 282 -18.29 0.88 -7.70
C ALA A 282 -19.75 0.90 -7.20
N ILE A 283 -20.64 1.65 -7.86
CA ILE A 283 -22.06 1.70 -7.53
C ILE A 283 -22.71 0.40 -8.01
N VAL A 284 -23.26 -0.37 -7.10
CA VAL A 284 -23.89 -1.67 -7.39
C VAL A 284 -25.42 -1.56 -7.29
N LYS A 285 -26.13 -1.94 -8.35
CA LYS A 285 -27.61 -1.84 -8.43
C LYS A 285 -28.35 -2.57 -7.32
N ARG A 286 -27.82 -3.69 -6.83
CA ARG A 286 -28.40 -4.48 -5.74
C ARG A 286 -28.12 -3.91 -4.34
N GLY A 287 -27.31 -2.87 -4.23
CA GLY A 287 -26.84 -2.31 -2.97
C GLY A 287 -25.66 -3.07 -2.36
N TYR A 288 -24.99 -2.38 -1.43
CA TYR A 288 -23.78 -2.91 -0.79
C TYR A 288 -24.07 -4.05 0.18
N SER A 289 -25.15 -3.98 0.96
CA SER A 289 -25.50 -5.00 1.96
C SER A 289 -25.74 -6.38 1.33
N GLU A 290 -26.49 -6.45 0.23
CA GLU A 290 -26.70 -7.71 -0.49
C GLU A 290 -25.39 -8.20 -1.12
N SER A 291 -24.60 -7.31 -1.69
CA SER A 291 -23.29 -7.67 -2.25
C SER A 291 -22.33 -8.23 -1.19
N LEU A 292 -22.28 -7.63 -0.01
CA LEU A 292 -21.49 -8.12 1.12
C LEU A 292 -21.99 -9.47 1.63
N LYS A 293 -23.32 -9.67 1.69
CA LYS A 293 -23.89 -10.98 2.02
C LYS A 293 -23.44 -12.05 1.03
N ILE A 294 -23.44 -11.76 -0.27
CA ILE A 294 -22.99 -12.71 -1.30
C ILE A 294 -21.50 -13.08 -1.10
N LEU A 295 -20.65 -12.12 -0.77
CA LEU A 295 -19.23 -12.39 -0.48
C LEU A 295 -19.08 -13.30 0.75
N ARG A 296 -19.80 -13.00 1.83
CA ARG A 296 -19.84 -13.84 3.05
C ARG A 296 -20.30 -15.26 2.76
N ASP A 297 -21.37 -15.42 1.94
CA ASP A 297 -21.88 -16.74 1.54
C ASP A 297 -20.84 -17.58 0.76
N HIS A 298 -19.82 -16.93 0.19
CA HIS A 298 -18.67 -17.57 -0.46
C HIS A 298 -17.42 -17.65 0.45
N GLY A 299 -17.54 -17.35 1.75
CA GLY A 299 -16.44 -17.42 2.72
C GLY A 299 -15.37 -16.33 2.55
N ILE A 300 -15.69 -15.25 1.85
CA ILE A 300 -14.79 -14.12 1.62
C ILE A 300 -15.10 -13.02 2.64
N ALA A 301 -14.18 -12.79 3.57
CA ALA A 301 -14.26 -11.68 4.51
C ALA A 301 -13.89 -10.35 3.83
N VAL A 302 -14.41 -9.23 4.35
CA VAL A 302 -14.16 -7.92 3.77
C VAL A 302 -13.46 -6.99 4.75
N TYR A 303 -12.37 -6.39 4.28
CA TYR A 303 -11.75 -5.22 4.85
C TYR A 303 -12.27 -3.99 4.08
N GLY A 304 -13.19 -3.22 4.68
CA GLY A 304 -13.77 -2.03 4.05
C GLY A 304 -12.92 -0.80 4.26
N THR A 305 -12.71 0.03 3.21
CA THR A 305 -12.06 1.34 3.37
C THR A 305 -13.03 2.46 2.99
N PHE A 306 -13.02 3.52 3.81
CA PHE A 306 -13.81 4.73 3.65
C PHE A 306 -12.89 5.94 3.71
N VAL A 307 -13.20 6.95 2.87
CA VAL A 307 -12.40 8.19 2.76
C VAL A 307 -13.36 9.38 2.86
N PHE A 308 -13.05 10.32 3.76
CA PHE A 308 -13.87 11.48 4.07
C PHE A 308 -13.13 12.79 3.85
N GLY A 309 -13.91 13.85 3.59
CA GLY A 309 -13.41 15.20 3.35
C GLY A 309 -13.66 15.72 1.94
N TYR A 310 -14.46 14.98 1.15
CA TYR A 310 -15.06 15.54 -0.06
C TYR A 310 -16.05 16.65 0.28
N ASP A 311 -16.37 17.47 -0.71
CA ASP A 311 -17.13 18.71 -0.53
C ASP A 311 -18.53 18.53 0.07
N GLU A 312 -19.13 17.35 -0.11
CA GLU A 312 -20.45 16.98 0.36
C GLU A 312 -20.45 16.17 1.66
N ASP A 313 -19.28 15.73 2.11
CA ASP A 313 -19.18 14.89 3.31
C ASP A 313 -19.47 15.70 4.57
N SER A 314 -20.08 15.04 5.55
CA SER A 314 -20.39 15.56 6.87
C SER A 314 -19.98 14.57 7.98
N VAL A 315 -20.01 15.01 9.24
CA VAL A 315 -19.77 14.14 10.40
C VAL A 315 -20.78 12.97 10.42
N ASP A 316 -22.01 13.21 9.97
CA ASP A 316 -23.05 12.20 9.90
C ASP A 316 -22.74 11.10 8.87
N ASP A 317 -22.06 11.43 7.77
CA ASP A 317 -21.63 10.45 6.77
C ASP A 317 -20.52 9.53 7.33
N ILE A 318 -19.63 10.05 8.17
CA ILE A 318 -18.64 9.25 8.89
C ILE A 318 -19.34 8.26 9.83
N LYS A 319 -20.34 8.74 10.60
CA LYS A 319 -21.12 7.91 11.52
C LYS A 319 -21.91 6.83 10.79
N LYS A 320 -22.62 7.19 9.70
CA LYS A 320 -23.35 6.23 8.85
C LYS A 320 -22.43 5.15 8.30
N SER A 321 -21.23 5.52 7.86
CA SER A 321 -20.25 4.58 7.34
C SER A 321 -19.70 3.64 8.42
N LEU A 322 -19.51 4.15 9.64
CA LEU A 322 -19.14 3.36 10.81
C LEU A 322 -20.23 2.34 11.16
N ASP A 323 -21.47 2.79 11.29
CA ASP A 323 -22.63 1.94 11.61
C ASP A 323 -22.83 0.87 10.51
N PHE A 324 -22.71 1.26 9.25
CA PHE A 324 -22.74 0.34 8.12
C PHE A 324 -21.65 -0.74 8.23
N ALA A 325 -20.39 -0.36 8.46
CA ALA A 325 -19.30 -1.32 8.56
C ALA A 325 -19.46 -2.31 9.72
N ILE A 326 -20.03 -1.85 10.86
CA ILE A 326 -20.34 -2.70 12.01
C ILE A 326 -21.52 -3.64 11.69
N ASN A 327 -22.62 -3.12 11.16
CA ASN A 327 -23.85 -3.88 10.87
C ASN A 327 -23.60 -4.93 9.78
N GLU A 328 -22.80 -4.57 8.75
CA GLU A 328 -22.40 -5.50 7.69
C GLU A 328 -21.25 -6.44 8.11
N LYS A 329 -20.83 -6.38 9.38
CA LYS A 329 -19.86 -7.31 9.98
C LYS A 329 -18.54 -7.39 9.20
N MET A 330 -18.04 -6.24 8.75
CA MET A 330 -16.72 -6.17 8.10
C MET A 330 -15.65 -6.67 9.05
N CYS A 331 -14.74 -7.51 8.55
CA CYS A 331 -13.69 -8.08 9.42
C CYS A 331 -12.71 -7.02 9.92
N LEU A 332 -12.37 -6.06 9.06
CA LEU A 332 -11.58 -4.88 9.35
C LEU A 332 -12.23 -3.68 8.63
N ALA A 333 -11.97 -2.48 9.11
CA ALA A 333 -12.34 -1.26 8.40
C ALA A 333 -11.33 -0.13 8.65
N ALA A 334 -11.14 0.73 7.65
CA ALA A 334 -10.39 1.96 7.75
C ALA A 334 -11.31 3.16 7.46
N PHE A 335 -11.24 4.16 8.32
CA PHE A 335 -11.96 5.44 8.19
C PHE A 335 -10.88 6.52 8.10
N ASN A 336 -10.55 6.94 6.88
CA ASN A 336 -9.44 7.84 6.61
C ASN A 336 -9.95 9.19 6.13
N HIS A 337 -9.26 10.25 6.48
CA HIS A 337 -9.43 11.50 5.77
C HIS A 337 -8.80 11.41 4.38
N LEU A 338 -9.30 12.22 3.47
CA LEU A 338 -8.76 12.39 2.13
C LEU A 338 -7.32 12.92 2.19
N VAL A 339 -6.45 12.37 1.36
CA VAL A 339 -5.06 12.81 1.25
C VAL A 339 -4.81 13.25 -0.19
N PRO A 340 -4.53 14.54 -0.43
CA PRO A 340 -4.17 15.04 -1.76
C PRO A 340 -2.72 14.65 -2.09
N TYR A 341 -2.52 13.43 -2.59
CA TYR A 341 -1.19 12.99 -3.04
C TYR A 341 -0.71 13.83 -4.22
N PRO A 342 0.58 14.25 -4.23
CA PRO A 342 1.13 15.01 -5.36
C PRO A 342 0.97 14.26 -6.67
N GLY A 343 0.84 14.97 -7.78
CA GLY A 343 0.66 14.39 -9.10
C GLY A 343 -0.74 13.81 -9.37
N THR A 344 -1.66 13.78 -8.39
CA THR A 344 -3.05 13.34 -8.61
C THR A 344 -3.94 14.47 -9.13
N ALA A 345 -5.05 14.10 -9.78
CA ALA A 345 -6.03 15.08 -10.23
C ALA A 345 -6.64 15.86 -9.04
N LEU A 346 -6.87 15.19 -7.92
CA LEU A 346 -7.32 15.80 -6.68
C LEU A 346 -6.35 16.86 -6.17
N TYR A 347 -5.05 16.54 -6.11
CA TYR A 347 -4.02 17.50 -5.68
C TYR A 347 -4.02 18.73 -6.58
N SER A 348 -4.06 18.54 -7.90
CA SER A 348 -4.10 19.61 -8.87
C SER A 348 -5.36 20.49 -8.73
N ARG A 349 -6.51 19.88 -8.43
CA ARG A 349 -7.76 20.59 -8.15
C ARG A 349 -7.64 21.42 -6.88
N PHE A 350 -7.17 20.84 -5.77
CA PHE A 350 -7.02 21.57 -4.50
C PHE A 350 -5.97 22.69 -4.56
N LEU A 351 -4.89 22.46 -5.31
CA LEU A 351 -3.89 23.52 -5.58
C LEU A 351 -4.53 24.71 -6.32
N LYS A 352 -5.31 24.44 -7.36
CA LYS A 352 -6.03 25.47 -8.14
C LYS A 352 -7.10 26.20 -7.32
N GLU A 353 -7.78 25.47 -6.44
CA GLU A 353 -8.81 26.02 -5.54
C GLU A 353 -8.22 26.77 -4.33
N GLY A 354 -6.89 26.75 -4.12
CA GLY A 354 -6.24 27.35 -2.95
C GLY A 354 -6.54 26.63 -1.64
N ARG A 355 -6.86 25.34 -1.69
CA ARG A 355 -7.29 24.55 -0.54
C ARG A 355 -6.17 23.74 0.11
N LEU A 356 -4.99 23.64 -0.50
CA LEU A 356 -3.86 23.01 0.17
C LEU A 356 -3.35 23.94 1.28
N ILE A 357 -3.32 23.43 2.52
CA ILE A 357 -2.76 24.15 3.66
C ILE A 357 -1.24 24.26 3.49
N ASP A 358 -0.64 23.17 3.01
CA ASP A 358 0.76 23.14 2.62
C ASP A 358 0.89 22.38 1.29
N LYS A 359 1.60 22.98 0.32
CA LYS A 359 1.74 22.39 -1.02
C LYS A 359 2.62 21.15 -0.99
N GLU A 360 3.67 21.17 -0.17
CA GLU A 360 4.63 20.07 -0.01
C GLU A 360 4.49 19.47 1.38
N TRP A 361 3.23 19.14 1.78
CA TRP A 361 2.91 18.66 3.12
C TRP A 361 3.78 17.47 3.57
N TRP A 362 4.24 16.62 2.65
CA TRP A 362 5.09 15.48 2.93
C TRP A 362 6.54 15.86 3.29
N LEU A 363 6.95 17.11 3.04
CA LEU A 363 8.27 17.67 3.39
C LEU A 363 8.19 18.58 4.61
N LYS A 364 6.99 18.93 5.06
CA LYS A 364 6.78 19.89 6.15
C LYS A 364 7.31 19.35 7.47
N ASP A 365 8.07 20.20 8.20
CA ASP A 365 8.45 19.92 9.58
C ASP A 365 7.23 19.89 10.49
N GLY A 366 7.18 18.90 11.39
CA GLY A 366 6.08 18.74 12.32
C GLY A 366 4.79 18.18 11.72
N TYR A 367 4.79 17.76 10.44
CA TYR A 367 3.66 17.03 9.87
C TYR A 367 3.62 15.61 10.43
N ASN A 368 2.43 15.20 10.89
CA ASN A 368 2.23 13.93 11.55
C ASN A 368 1.19 13.07 10.83
N PHE A 369 1.26 11.77 11.06
CA PHE A 369 0.24 10.86 10.58
C PHE A 369 -1.12 11.20 11.22
N GLY A 370 -2.11 11.43 10.38
CA GLY A 370 -3.46 11.85 10.78
C GLY A 370 -3.71 13.34 10.58
N ASP A 371 -2.69 14.16 10.30
CA ASP A 371 -2.88 15.56 9.97
C ASP A 371 -3.56 15.70 8.60
N VAL A 372 -4.50 16.64 8.49
CA VAL A 372 -5.21 16.96 7.25
C VAL A 372 -4.49 18.11 6.57
N SER A 373 -3.99 17.87 5.36
CA SER A 373 -3.16 18.81 4.59
C SER A 373 -3.92 19.75 3.68
N PHE A 374 -5.25 19.80 3.80
CA PHE A 374 -6.12 20.67 2.99
C PHE A 374 -7.26 21.24 3.82
N SER A 375 -7.95 22.25 3.30
CA SER A 375 -9.14 22.84 3.90
C SER A 375 -10.39 22.14 3.40
N PRO A 376 -11.04 21.26 4.18
CA PRO A 376 -12.34 20.68 3.84
C PRO A 376 -13.44 21.77 3.82
N LYS A 377 -14.56 21.54 3.13
CA LYS A 377 -15.65 22.54 3.10
C LYS A 377 -16.54 22.49 4.33
N ASN A 378 -16.80 21.30 4.87
CA ASN A 378 -17.78 21.09 5.93
C ASN A 378 -17.16 20.67 7.27
N PHE A 379 -15.84 20.79 7.40
CA PHE A 379 -15.08 20.47 8.61
C PHE A 379 -13.93 21.46 8.77
N THR A 380 -13.44 21.64 9.97
CA THR A 380 -12.05 22.04 10.12
C THR A 380 -11.12 20.86 9.91
N PRO A 381 -9.84 21.06 9.57
CA PRO A 381 -8.86 19.97 9.45
C PRO A 381 -8.81 19.09 10.71
N GLU A 382 -8.85 19.70 11.89
CA GLU A 382 -8.81 19.03 13.18
C GLU A 382 -10.07 18.21 13.43
N GLU A 383 -11.26 18.73 13.12
CA GLU A 383 -12.53 18.02 13.23
C GLU A 383 -12.57 16.80 12.34
N LEU A 384 -12.10 16.90 11.08
CA LEU A 384 -12.04 15.78 10.15
C LEU A 384 -11.08 14.70 10.65
N SER A 385 -9.86 15.09 11.05
CA SER A 385 -8.85 14.18 11.60
C SER A 385 -9.39 13.44 12.82
N LYS A 386 -9.96 14.18 13.79
CA LYS A 386 -10.52 13.63 15.01
C LYS A 386 -11.70 12.70 14.73
N SER A 387 -12.63 13.08 13.86
CA SER A 387 -13.81 12.27 13.53
C SER A 387 -13.40 10.93 12.88
N CYS A 388 -12.40 10.94 11.98
CA CYS A 388 -11.84 9.72 11.40
C CYS A 388 -11.14 8.85 12.45
N TYR A 389 -10.40 9.45 13.37
CA TYR A 389 -9.75 8.72 14.48
C TYR A 389 -10.78 8.09 15.41
N ASP A 390 -11.80 8.84 15.82
CA ASP A 390 -12.86 8.37 16.72
C ASP A 390 -13.65 7.22 16.08
N ALA A 391 -13.98 7.32 14.79
CA ALA A 391 -14.63 6.25 14.03
C ALA A 391 -13.79 4.95 14.02
N ARG A 392 -12.48 5.06 13.79
CA ARG A 392 -11.55 3.92 13.88
C ARG A 392 -11.55 3.31 15.28
N MET A 393 -11.40 4.13 16.30
CA MET A 393 -11.38 3.67 17.70
C MET A 393 -12.70 3.00 18.10
N GLN A 394 -13.82 3.54 17.64
CA GLN A 394 -15.15 3.00 17.94
C GLN A 394 -15.38 1.68 17.18
N PHE A 395 -14.98 1.56 15.91
CA PHE A 395 -15.07 0.31 15.16
C PHE A 395 -14.29 -0.82 15.83
N TYR A 396 -13.10 -0.54 16.34
CA TYR A 396 -12.24 -1.49 17.04
C TYR A 396 -12.46 -1.53 18.55
N SER A 397 -13.56 -0.95 19.09
CA SER A 397 -13.93 -1.13 20.49
C SER A 397 -14.31 -2.60 20.76
N PHE A 398 -14.07 -3.06 21.98
CA PHE A 398 -14.32 -4.46 22.35
C PHE A 398 -15.77 -4.90 22.09
N SER A 399 -16.75 -4.05 22.44
CA SER A 399 -18.17 -4.31 22.16
C SER A 399 -18.47 -4.48 20.69
N ASN A 400 -17.88 -3.65 19.81
CA ASN A 400 -18.08 -3.75 18.37
C ASN A 400 -17.27 -4.90 17.73
N ILE A 401 -16.14 -5.29 18.31
CA ILE A 401 -15.46 -6.52 17.92
C ILE A 401 -16.36 -7.72 18.17
N ILE A 402 -16.96 -7.85 19.36
CA ILE A 402 -17.86 -8.94 19.69
C ILE A 402 -19.07 -8.96 18.77
N LYS A 403 -19.77 -7.84 18.55
CA LYS A 403 -20.89 -7.75 17.61
C LYS A 403 -20.57 -8.27 16.21
N ARG A 404 -19.32 -8.08 15.76
CA ARG A 404 -18.88 -8.55 14.44
C ARG A 404 -18.43 -10.00 14.43
N THR A 405 -18.10 -10.60 15.59
CA THR A 405 -17.79 -12.04 15.70
C THR A 405 -18.99 -12.92 15.44
N GLU A 406 -20.23 -12.46 15.62
CA GLU A 406 -21.43 -13.19 15.23
C GLU A 406 -21.44 -13.62 13.75
N PHE A 407 -20.69 -12.92 12.90
CA PHE A 407 -20.46 -13.31 11.52
C PHE A 407 -19.76 -14.68 11.42
N MET A 408 -18.80 -14.93 12.29
CA MET A 408 -18.07 -16.19 12.34
C MET A 408 -18.97 -17.35 12.76
N ALA A 409 -19.96 -17.11 13.60
CA ALA A 409 -20.93 -18.10 14.04
C ALA A 409 -21.99 -18.47 12.96
N ASN A 410 -22.21 -17.58 12.00
CA ASN A 410 -23.21 -17.75 10.93
C ASN A 410 -22.61 -18.19 9.58
N CYS A 411 -21.29 -18.32 9.47
CA CYS A 411 -20.65 -18.97 8.33
C CYS A 411 -21.06 -20.45 8.35
N LYS A 412 -21.59 -20.97 7.24
CA LYS A 412 -22.09 -22.35 7.11
C LYS A 412 -20.98 -23.42 7.20
N ASP A 413 -19.79 -23.06 7.60
CA ASP A 413 -18.74 -24.00 7.93
C ASP A 413 -18.93 -24.45 9.40
N PRO A 414 -19.40 -25.67 9.66
CA PRO A 414 -19.60 -26.17 11.02
C PRO A 414 -18.31 -26.29 11.84
N PHE A 415 -17.17 -26.05 11.23
CA PHE A 415 -15.84 -26.00 11.83
C PHE A 415 -15.28 -24.57 11.88
N LEU A 416 -16.11 -23.58 12.15
CA LEU A 416 -15.59 -22.28 12.60
C LEU A 416 -14.81 -22.50 13.89
N ASN A 417 -13.57 -22.87 13.59
CA ASN A 417 -12.55 -23.23 14.51
C ASN A 417 -12.41 -22.07 15.53
N PRO A 418 -12.45 -22.33 16.83
CA PRO A 418 -12.07 -21.34 17.86
C PRO A 418 -10.81 -20.55 17.51
N PHE A 419 -9.91 -21.16 16.75
CA PHE A 419 -8.71 -20.53 16.22
C PHE A 419 -9.00 -19.37 15.26
N GLN A 420 -9.99 -19.47 14.36
CA GLN A 420 -10.32 -18.37 13.43
C GLN A 420 -10.97 -17.20 14.17
N THR A 421 -11.84 -17.48 15.14
CA THR A 421 -12.41 -16.44 16.01
C THR A 421 -11.32 -15.75 16.82
N PHE A 422 -10.39 -16.50 17.39
CA PHE A 422 -9.25 -15.96 18.10
C PHE A 422 -8.34 -15.11 17.19
N ALA A 423 -8.03 -15.59 15.98
CA ALA A 423 -7.25 -14.85 15.00
C ALA A 423 -7.94 -13.53 14.59
N PHE A 424 -9.27 -13.56 14.38
CA PHE A 424 -10.06 -12.36 14.10
C PHE A 424 -10.00 -11.36 15.25
N MET A 425 -10.25 -11.79 16.48
CA MET A 425 -10.19 -10.92 17.66
C MET A 425 -8.80 -10.34 17.85
N SER A 426 -7.75 -11.17 17.73
CA SER A 426 -6.36 -10.75 17.85
C SER A 426 -5.99 -9.71 16.79
N ALA A 427 -6.37 -9.92 15.51
CA ALA A 427 -6.13 -8.97 14.44
C ALA A 427 -6.80 -7.61 14.71
N ASN A 428 -8.03 -7.62 15.24
CA ASN A 428 -8.74 -6.39 15.59
C ASN A 428 -8.10 -5.64 16.76
N ILE A 429 -7.67 -6.34 17.82
CA ILE A 429 -6.99 -5.77 18.98
C ILE A 429 -5.62 -5.18 18.56
N ILE A 430 -4.86 -5.91 17.73
CA ILE A 430 -3.59 -5.44 17.18
C ILE A 430 -3.82 -4.19 16.31
N SER A 431 -4.88 -4.18 15.49
CA SER A 431 -5.25 -3.02 14.67
C SER A 431 -5.57 -1.80 15.52
N GLN A 432 -6.34 -1.96 16.62
CA GLN A 432 -6.63 -0.87 17.56
C GLN A 432 -5.35 -0.30 18.17
N LYS A 433 -4.44 -1.17 18.62
CA LYS A 433 -3.14 -0.75 19.16
C LYS A 433 -2.32 0.00 18.10
N GLY A 434 -2.27 -0.52 16.88
CA GLY A 434 -1.58 0.12 15.76
C GLY A 434 -2.15 1.49 15.40
N ILE A 435 -3.48 1.68 15.47
CA ILE A 435 -4.14 2.97 15.24
C ILE A 435 -3.69 4.00 16.29
N LYS A 436 -3.68 3.63 17.57
CA LYS A 436 -3.21 4.49 18.65
C LYS A 436 -1.73 4.88 18.50
N GLN A 437 -0.89 3.92 18.08
CA GLN A 437 0.53 4.17 17.90
C GLN A 437 0.83 5.08 16.72
N ARG A 438 0.05 4.95 15.64
CA ARG A 438 0.23 5.77 14.43
C ARG A 438 -0.24 7.20 14.58
N GLN A 439 -1.31 7.41 15.35
CA GLN A 439 -1.86 8.75 15.51
C GLN A 439 -0.77 9.69 16.04
N SER A 440 -0.56 10.79 15.35
CA SER A 440 0.50 11.77 15.63
C SER A 440 1.93 11.23 15.47
N TRP A 441 2.14 10.17 14.70
CA TRP A 441 3.51 9.72 14.36
C TRP A 441 4.18 10.71 13.39
N PRO A 442 5.43 11.11 13.66
CA PRO A 442 6.12 12.09 12.80
C PRO A 442 6.35 11.54 11.40
N ILE A 443 6.11 12.36 10.40
CA ILE A 443 6.37 12.05 8.99
C ILE A 443 7.71 12.67 8.58
N GLY A 444 8.62 11.82 8.12
CA GLY A 444 9.93 12.24 7.58
C GLY A 444 10.98 12.64 8.61
N ASN A 445 10.62 12.87 9.87
CA ASN A 445 11.54 13.32 10.92
C ASN A 445 11.86 12.19 11.91
N ILE A 446 13.05 12.28 12.50
CA ILE A 446 13.39 11.59 13.76
C ILE A 446 13.22 12.62 14.88
N ILE A 447 12.39 12.31 15.86
CA ILE A 447 12.15 13.16 17.03
C ILE A 447 12.52 12.44 18.32
N ASP A 448 12.86 13.21 19.38
CA ASP A 448 12.99 12.68 20.72
C ASP A 448 11.63 12.43 21.39
N ASN A 449 11.63 11.95 22.65
CA ASN A 449 10.40 11.71 23.41
C ASN A 449 9.63 13.00 23.75
N TYR A 450 10.23 14.16 23.58
CA TYR A 450 9.65 15.48 23.86
C TYR A 450 9.20 16.20 22.57
N GLY A 451 9.35 15.55 21.40
CA GLY A 451 8.96 16.11 20.11
C GLY A 451 10.01 17.00 19.45
N LYS A 452 11.22 17.08 20.01
CA LYS A 452 12.32 17.83 19.38
C LYS A 452 12.86 17.05 18.20
N ILE A 453 12.97 17.69 17.04
CA ILE A 453 13.55 17.11 15.82
C ILE A 453 15.05 16.88 16.08
N LEU A 454 15.48 15.64 15.87
CA LEU A 454 16.86 15.19 15.95
C LEU A 454 17.50 15.12 14.57
N GLU A 455 16.71 14.74 13.55
CA GLU A 455 17.12 14.60 12.16
C GLU A 455 15.90 14.72 11.21
#